data_6799135c7602343af3cadc952f5365db
#
_entry.id   6799135c7602343af3cadc952f5365db
#
_cell.length_a   1.000
_cell.length_b   1.000
_cell.length_c   1.000
_cell.angle_alpha   90.00
_cell.angle_beta   90.00
_cell.angle_gamma   90.00
#
_symmetry.space_group_name_H-M   'P 1'
#
loop_
_entity.id
_entity.type
_entity.pdbx_description
1 polymer ?
#
loop_
_entity_poly.entity_id
_entity_poly.type
_entity_poly.pdbx_seq_one_letter_code
_entity_poly.pdbx_strand_id
1 'polypeptide(L)'
;KHWKVRLSDPNPEVREKSRIGLAQAMREAKGVGGTSVLLVPGRVKGDQETHQHVWDRSIEQIRKLIPLASELKIHILIETVWNGFCYKPEQFRDYIDAINSPWVQAYYDIGNMQKYGPSHKWIRILGNRALKLDVKDWGSKNGFCPLGQGDVDWKKVRHELEQIEFRGWATREGNDGGV
;
A
#
# COMPACT_ATOMS: atom_id res chain seq x y z
N LYS A 1 -8.38 12.92 7.88
CA LYS A 1 -8.03 12.75 9.32
C LYS A 1 -6.94 11.70 9.56
N HIS A 2 -6.81 10.65 8.72
CA HIS A 2 -5.84 9.55 8.86
C HIS A 2 -4.36 9.98 8.77
N TRP A 3 -4.03 11.05 8.04
CA TRP A 3 -2.67 11.59 7.99
C TRP A 3 -2.16 12.18 9.32
N LYS A 4 -3.04 12.39 10.30
CA LYS A 4 -2.69 12.90 11.64
C LYS A 4 -2.42 11.79 12.64
N VAL A 5 -2.76 10.55 12.34
CA VAL A 5 -2.59 9.41 13.24
C VAL A 5 -1.88 8.31 12.45
N ARG A 6 -0.56 8.19 12.61
CA ARG A 6 0.30 7.31 11.82
C ARG A 6 1.02 6.29 12.70
N LEU A 7 1.27 5.11 12.18
CA LEU A 7 2.07 4.08 12.85
C LEU A 7 3.54 4.50 12.99
N SER A 8 4.01 5.45 12.17
CA SER A 8 5.38 5.98 12.19
C SER A 8 5.55 7.26 12.98
N ASP A 9 4.51 7.78 13.64
CA ASP A 9 4.56 9.08 14.32
C ASP A 9 5.71 9.13 15.36
N PRO A 10 6.41 10.27 15.50
CA PRO A 10 7.42 10.43 16.55
C PRO A 10 6.85 10.21 17.97
N ASN A 11 5.61 10.65 18.23
CA ASN A 11 4.94 10.46 19.51
C ASN A 11 4.44 9.01 19.66
N PRO A 12 4.90 8.26 20.69
CA PRO A 12 4.47 6.89 20.93
C PRO A 12 2.96 6.74 21.20
N GLU A 13 2.33 7.72 21.84
CA GLU A 13 0.89 7.70 22.11
C GLU A 13 0.08 7.79 20.81
N VAL A 14 0.56 8.56 19.82
CA VAL A 14 -0.05 8.64 18.49
C VAL A 14 0.11 7.31 17.75
N ARG A 15 1.27 6.66 17.85
CA ARG A 15 1.48 5.32 17.27
C ARG A 15 0.53 4.29 17.89
N GLU A 16 0.39 4.31 19.22
CA GLU A 16 -0.54 3.42 19.94
C GLU A 16 -1.99 3.64 19.49
N LYS A 17 -2.43 4.89 19.44
CA LYS A 17 -3.77 5.25 18.93
C LYS A 17 -3.99 4.79 17.50
N SER A 18 -2.98 4.93 16.64
CA SER A 18 -3.01 4.43 15.26
C SER A 18 -3.17 2.91 15.20
N ARG A 19 -2.41 2.20 16.04
CA ARG A 19 -2.45 0.74 16.14
C ARG A 19 -3.82 0.24 16.62
N ILE A 20 -4.41 0.88 17.64
CA ILE A 20 -5.75 0.58 18.13
C ILE A 20 -6.80 0.80 17.02
N GLY A 21 -6.69 1.93 16.29
CA GLY A 21 -7.59 2.23 15.17
C GLY A 21 -7.50 1.18 14.05
N LEU A 22 -6.29 0.72 13.72
CA LEU A 22 -6.11 -0.32 12.71
C LEU A 22 -6.66 -1.67 13.19
N ALA A 23 -6.46 -2.02 14.47
CA ALA A 23 -7.07 -3.22 15.06
C ALA A 23 -8.59 -3.19 14.98
N GLN A 24 -9.20 -2.04 15.24
CA GLN A 24 -10.66 -1.86 15.11
C GLN A 24 -11.11 -2.01 13.66
N ALA A 25 -10.41 -1.37 12.71
CA ALA A 25 -10.73 -1.50 11.29
C ALA A 25 -10.66 -2.96 10.80
N MET A 26 -9.71 -3.76 11.32
CA MET A 26 -9.62 -5.19 11.01
C MET A 26 -10.84 -5.98 11.51
N ARG A 27 -11.35 -5.68 12.73
CA ARG A 27 -12.55 -6.31 13.28
C ARG A 27 -13.79 -5.92 12.49
N GLU A 28 -13.91 -4.65 12.12
CA GLU A 28 -15.02 -4.14 11.29
C GLU A 28 -15.00 -4.78 9.90
N ALA A 29 -13.82 -4.84 9.25
CA ALA A 29 -13.67 -5.53 7.97
C ALA A 29 -14.13 -6.99 8.07
N LYS A 30 -13.74 -7.71 9.14
CA LYS A 30 -14.21 -9.08 9.39
C LYS A 30 -15.71 -9.14 9.55
N GLY A 31 -16.31 -8.21 10.28
CA GLY A 31 -17.76 -8.16 10.54
C GLY A 31 -18.59 -7.99 9.27
N VAL A 32 -18.07 -7.30 8.26
CA VAL A 32 -18.75 -7.11 6.97
C VAL A 32 -18.31 -8.11 5.89
N GLY A 33 -17.57 -9.16 6.25
CA GLY A 33 -17.10 -10.18 5.31
C GLY A 33 -15.88 -9.76 4.46
N GLY A 34 -15.22 -8.68 4.84
CA GLY A 34 -13.98 -8.24 4.20
C GLY A 34 -12.81 -9.21 4.48
N THR A 35 -11.80 -9.16 3.63
CA THR A 35 -10.60 -10.01 3.72
C THR A 35 -9.32 -9.23 4.00
N SER A 36 -9.38 -7.90 3.97
CA SER A 36 -8.21 -7.04 4.18
C SER A 36 -8.59 -5.64 4.63
N VAL A 37 -7.61 -4.95 5.20
CA VAL A 37 -7.62 -3.51 5.44
C VAL A 37 -6.45 -2.85 4.71
N LEU A 38 -6.66 -1.64 4.22
CA LEU A 38 -5.63 -0.82 3.61
C LEU A 38 -4.87 -0.05 4.68
N LEU A 39 -3.55 0.04 4.54
CA LEU A 39 -2.68 0.79 5.45
C LEU A 39 -1.65 1.62 4.68
N VAL A 40 -1.64 2.93 4.92
CA VAL A 40 -0.48 3.79 4.64
C VAL A 40 0.35 3.89 5.93
N PRO A 41 1.56 3.33 5.98
CA PRO A 41 2.29 3.15 7.25
C PRO A 41 2.78 4.46 7.87
N GLY A 42 3.01 5.49 7.06
CA GLY A 42 3.49 6.78 7.51
C GLY A 42 3.84 7.71 6.38
N ARG A 43 4.64 8.73 6.68
CA ARG A 43 5.19 9.67 5.69
C ARG A 43 6.60 10.09 6.10
N VAL A 44 7.43 10.43 5.13
CA VAL A 44 8.73 11.07 5.38
C VAL A 44 8.52 12.58 5.43
N LYS A 45 8.91 13.22 6.55
CA LYS A 45 8.80 14.67 6.74
C LYS A 45 9.81 15.18 7.75
N GLY A 46 10.88 15.78 7.24
CA GLY A 46 11.94 16.36 8.08
C GLY A 46 12.69 15.32 8.94
N ASP A 47 13.47 15.80 9.89
CA ASP A 47 14.44 14.99 10.63
C ASP A 47 13.80 14.01 11.62
N GLN A 48 12.58 14.29 12.07
CA GLN A 48 11.86 13.45 13.02
C GLN A 48 11.05 12.32 12.36
N GLU A 49 10.86 12.39 11.06
CA GLU A 49 10.14 11.41 10.23
C GLU A 49 10.97 11.08 8.97
N THR A 50 12.22 10.64 9.15
CA THR A 50 13.08 10.16 8.05
C THR A 50 12.56 8.83 7.51
N HIS A 51 13.06 8.39 6.36
CA HIS A 51 12.72 7.08 5.79
C HIS A 51 12.96 5.95 6.81
N GLN A 52 14.11 5.98 7.53
CA GLN A 52 14.43 4.97 8.54
C GLN A 52 13.47 5.04 9.73
N HIS A 53 13.10 6.23 10.21
CA HIS A 53 12.11 6.37 11.28
C HIS A 53 10.74 5.80 10.89
N VAL A 54 10.29 6.05 9.64
CA VAL A 54 9.03 5.47 9.15
C VAL A 54 9.13 3.95 9.09
N TRP A 55 10.23 3.43 8.57
CA TRP A 55 10.51 2.00 8.46
C TRP A 55 10.42 1.31 9.83
N ASP A 56 11.26 1.71 10.76
CA ASP A 56 11.39 1.02 12.05
C ASP A 56 10.12 1.11 12.91
N ARG A 57 9.58 2.33 13.03
CA ARG A 57 8.41 2.58 13.87
C ARG A 57 7.17 1.88 13.34
N SER A 58 6.93 1.94 12.02
CA SER A 58 5.74 1.30 11.45
C SER A 58 5.83 -0.22 11.47
N ILE A 59 6.99 -0.81 11.18
CA ILE A 59 7.20 -2.26 11.30
C ILE A 59 6.95 -2.74 12.72
N GLU A 60 7.48 -2.04 13.72
CA GLU A 60 7.24 -2.37 15.14
C GLU A 60 5.73 -2.43 15.46
N GLN A 61 4.96 -1.43 15.02
CA GLN A 61 3.53 -1.38 15.29
C GLN A 61 2.74 -2.42 14.48
N ILE A 62 3.10 -2.64 13.22
CA ILE A 62 2.46 -3.65 12.37
C ILE A 62 2.68 -5.05 12.96
N ARG A 63 3.89 -5.37 13.40
CA ARG A 63 4.19 -6.68 14.00
C ARG A 63 3.33 -6.99 15.23
N LYS A 64 2.97 -5.97 16.03
CA LYS A 64 2.06 -6.13 17.18
C LYS A 64 0.64 -6.50 16.76
N LEU A 65 0.26 -6.27 15.50
CA LEU A 65 -1.06 -6.60 14.94
C LEU A 65 -1.12 -7.95 14.20
N ILE A 66 0.03 -8.56 13.90
CA ILE A 66 0.08 -9.85 13.18
C ILE A 66 -0.74 -10.95 13.88
N PRO A 67 -0.70 -11.14 15.21
CA PRO A 67 -1.53 -12.13 15.87
C PRO A 67 -3.03 -11.93 15.62
N LEU A 68 -3.50 -10.68 15.72
CA LEU A 68 -4.89 -10.33 15.42
C LEU A 68 -5.23 -10.53 13.93
N ALA A 69 -4.32 -10.18 13.03
CA ALA A 69 -4.50 -10.40 11.59
C ALA A 69 -4.69 -11.89 11.27
N SER A 70 -3.88 -12.74 11.89
CA SER A 70 -3.96 -14.20 11.75
C SER A 70 -5.27 -14.77 12.33
N GLU A 71 -5.65 -14.34 13.54
CA GLU A 71 -6.89 -14.74 14.21
C GLU A 71 -8.13 -14.41 13.37
N LEU A 72 -8.21 -13.17 12.90
CA LEU A 72 -9.32 -12.68 12.09
C LEU A 72 -9.29 -13.16 10.64
N LYS A 73 -8.16 -13.67 10.16
CA LYS A 73 -7.87 -13.96 8.74
C LYS A 73 -8.06 -12.70 7.87
N ILE A 74 -7.55 -11.57 8.34
CA ILE A 74 -7.59 -10.26 7.67
C ILE A 74 -6.18 -9.86 7.30
N HIS A 75 -5.92 -9.61 6.02
CA HIS A 75 -4.64 -9.07 5.58
C HIS A 75 -4.54 -7.57 5.87
N ILE A 76 -3.36 -7.14 6.29
CA ILE A 76 -2.97 -5.73 6.33
C ILE A 76 -2.25 -5.46 5.01
N LEU A 77 -2.86 -4.67 4.13
CA LEU A 77 -2.30 -4.37 2.82
C LEU A 77 -1.71 -2.96 2.80
N ILE A 78 -0.41 -2.91 2.57
CA ILE A 78 0.35 -1.66 2.53
C ILE A 78 0.13 -0.99 1.18
N GLU A 79 -0.32 0.26 1.21
CA GLU A 79 -0.52 1.06 0.00
C GLU A 79 0.69 1.93 -0.32
N THR A 80 1.00 2.04 -1.61
CA THR A 80 1.98 2.97 -2.17
C THR A 80 1.34 4.31 -2.52
N VAL A 81 1.79 5.39 -1.86
CA VAL A 81 1.30 6.75 -2.07
C VAL A 81 2.46 7.76 -2.12
N TRP A 82 2.16 9.02 -2.47
CA TRP A 82 3.16 10.09 -2.53
C TRP A 82 3.49 10.68 -1.15
N ASN A 83 4.12 9.90 -0.30
CA ASN A 83 4.42 10.23 1.10
C ASN A 83 5.92 10.29 1.44
N GLY A 84 6.80 10.21 0.44
CA GLY A 84 8.25 10.18 0.65
C GLY A 84 8.82 8.80 1.03
N PHE A 85 7.97 7.78 1.13
CA PHE A 85 8.34 6.46 1.61
C PHE A 85 8.24 5.40 0.51
N CYS A 86 9.33 4.64 0.31
CA CYS A 86 9.40 3.53 -0.65
C CYS A 86 9.06 3.92 -2.10
N TYR A 87 9.79 4.88 -2.68
CA TYR A 87 9.61 5.32 -4.07
C TYR A 87 10.33 4.46 -5.11
N LYS A 88 10.95 3.35 -4.69
CA LYS A 88 11.53 2.33 -5.57
C LYS A 88 10.86 1.00 -5.29
N PRO A 89 10.59 0.19 -6.33
CA PRO A 89 9.90 -1.09 -6.14
C PRO A 89 10.68 -2.06 -5.25
N GLU A 90 12.01 -2.04 -5.30
CA GLU A 90 12.86 -2.84 -4.43
C GLU A 90 12.71 -2.43 -2.96
N GLN A 91 12.67 -1.13 -2.67
CA GLN A 91 12.45 -0.63 -1.30
C GLN A 91 11.09 -1.08 -0.76
N PHE A 92 10.06 -1.05 -1.58
CA PHE A 92 8.72 -1.46 -1.17
C PHE A 92 8.63 -2.98 -0.94
N ARG A 93 9.24 -3.77 -1.84
CA ARG A 93 9.40 -5.21 -1.65
C ARG A 93 10.13 -5.51 -0.34
N ASP A 94 11.29 -4.88 -0.12
CA ASP A 94 12.13 -5.13 1.06
C ASP A 94 11.43 -4.72 2.36
N TYR A 95 10.61 -3.66 2.30
CA TYR A 95 9.79 -3.25 3.43
C TYR A 95 8.75 -4.31 3.81
N ILE A 96 8.03 -4.87 2.84
CA ILE A 96 7.06 -5.93 3.08
C ILE A 96 7.77 -7.19 3.61
N ASP A 97 8.89 -7.56 3.00
CA ASP A 97 9.68 -8.72 3.42
C ASP A 97 10.24 -8.54 4.83
N ALA A 98 10.68 -7.33 5.19
CA ALA A 98 11.17 -7.04 6.54
C ALA A 98 10.10 -7.22 7.62
N ILE A 99 8.81 -7.05 7.31
CA ILE A 99 7.72 -7.33 8.27
C ILE A 99 7.63 -8.82 8.56
N ASN A 100 7.95 -9.66 7.57
CA ASN A 100 8.04 -11.12 7.66
C ASN A 100 6.74 -11.79 8.14
N SER A 101 5.63 -11.55 7.44
CA SER A 101 4.34 -12.16 7.75
C SER A 101 3.49 -12.37 6.50
N PRO A 102 2.86 -13.53 6.32
CA PRO A 102 1.93 -13.75 5.22
C PRO A 102 0.66 -12.88 5.32
N TRP A 103 0.39 -12.32 6.49
CA TRP A 103 -0.77 -11.45 6.73
C TRP A 103 -0.52 -9.98 6.35
N VAL A 104 0.70 -9.65 5.92
CA VAL A 104 1.05 -8.28 5.49
C VAL A 104 1.59 -8.34 4.08
N GLN A 105 0.89 -7.68 3.15
CA GLN A 105 1.19 -7.73 1.73
C GLN A 105 0.97 -6.35 1.07
N ALA A 106 1.17 -6.24 -0.24
CA ALA A 106 1.03 -5.01 -0.98
C ALA A 106 -0.40 -4.77 -1.45
N TYR A 107 -0.86 -3.54 -1.27
CA TYR A 107 -1.92 -2.91 -2.06
C TYR A 107 -1.23 -1.96 -3.03
N TYR A 108 -1.00 -2.41 -4.26
CA TYR A 108 -0.18 -1.65 -5.19
C TYR A 108 -1.05 -0.69 -6.01
N ASP A 109 -0.82 0.62 -5.89
CA ASP A 109 -1.45 1.64 -6.72
C ASP A 109 -0.62 1.89 -7.98
N ILE A 110 -1.16 1.49 -9.12
CA ILE A 110 -0.52 1.57 -10.43
C ILE A 110 -0.24 3.02 -10.83
N GLY A 111 -1.21 3.90 -10.66
CA GLY A 111 -1.11 5.31 -11.07
C GLY A 111 -0.21 6.13 -10.17
N ASN A 112 -0.30 5.94 -8.84
CA ASN A 112 0.56 6.65 -7.90
C ASN A 112 2.04 6.39 -8.21
N MET A 113 2.40 5.14 -8.51
CA MET A 113 3.79 4.76 -8.70
C MET A 113 4.31 4.97 -10.13
N GLN A 114 3.44 5.20 -11.11
CA GLN A 114 3.85 5.53 -12.48
C GLN A 114 4.77 6.77 -12.54
N LYS A 115 4.55 7.73 -11.64
CA LYS A 115 5.42 8.91 -11.47
C LYS A 115 6.87 8.57 -11.14
N TYR A 116 7.11 7.45 -10.47
CA TYR A 116 8.44 7.03 -9.97
C TYR A 116 9.05 5.91 -10.81
N GLY A 117 8.40 5.57 -11.92
CA GLY A 117 8.88 4.58 -12.86
C GLY A 117 7.76 3.72 -13.44
N PRO A 118 8.05 2.97 -14.50
CA PRO A 118 7.04 2.19 -15.21
C PRO A 118 6.34 1.18 -14.30
N SER A 119 5.02 1.29 -14.17
CA SER A 119 4.20 0.49 -13.25
C SER A 119 4.35 -1.03 -13.44
N HIS A 120 4.55 -1.50 -14.67
CA HIS A 120 4.77 -2.91 -14.95
C HIS A 120 6.05 -3.47 -14.30
N LYS A 121 7.10 -2.64 -14.11
CA LYS A 121 8.33 -3.06 -13.41
C LYS A 121 8.07 -3.26 -11.91
N TRP A 122 7.21 -2.44 -11.32
CA TRP A 122 6.79 -2.60 -9.93
C TRP A 122 6.08 -3.93 -9.73
N ILE A 123 5.13 -4.27 -10.61
CA ILE A 123 4.38 -5.54 -10.55
C ILE A 123 5.32 -6.72 -10.60
N ARG A 124 6.28 -6.71 -11.54
CA ARG A 124 7.31 -7.77 -11.66
C ARG A 124 8.11 -7.96 -10.37
N ILE A 125 8.56 -6.87 -9.76
CA ILE A 125 9.42 -6.89 -8.57
C ILE A 125 8.64 -7.29 -7.32
N LEU A 126 7.38 -6.84 -7.19
CA LEU A 126 6.50 -7.22 -6.09
C LEU A 126 6.11 -8.69 -6.17
N GLY A 127 5.88 -9.22 -7.36
CA GLY A 127 5.49 -10.61 -7.55
C GLY A 127 4.24 -10.94 -6.73
N ASN A 128 4.24 -12.09 -6.07
CA ASN A 128 3.12 -12.59 -5.26
C ASN A 128 2.80 -11.75 -4.01
N ARG A 129 3.59 -10.71 -3.71
CA ARG A 129 3.30 -9.75 -2.64
C ARG A 129 2.16 -8.82 -3.01
N ALA A 130 1.89 -8.59 -4.29
CA ALA A 130 0.77 -7.79 -4.76
C ALA A 130 -0.54 -8.58 -4.61
N LEU A 131 -1.29 -8.34 -3.53
CA LEU A 131 -2.59 -9.00 -3.30
C LEU A 131 -3.78 -8.19 -3.80
N LYS A 132 -3.66 -6.87 -3.85
CA LYS A 132 -4.68 -5.97 -4.41
C LYS A 132 -4.01 -4.86 -5.20
N LEU A 133 -4.77 -4.30 -6.13
CA LEU A 133 -4.34 -3.20 -6.98
C LEU A 133 -5.35 -2.06 -6.92
N ASP A 134 -4.85 -0.81 -6.90
CA ASP A 134 -5.62 0.33 -7.38
C ASP A 134 -5.28 0.59 -8.85
N VAL A 135 -6.34 0.63 -9.65
CA VAL A 135 -6.28 0.87 -11.09
C VAL A 135 -6.58 2.33 -11.34
N LYS A 136 -5.51 3.07 -11.57
CA LYS A 136 -5.51 4.51 -11.79
C LYS A 136 -4.48 4.82 -12.86
N ASP A 137 -4.71 5.84 -13.67
CA ASP A 137 -3.72 6.29 -14.63
C ASP A 137 -3.13 7.65 -14.24
N TRP A 138 -1.89 7.83 -14.61
CA TRP A 138 -1.14 9.05 -14.41
C TRP A 138 -0.23 9.31 -15.60
N GLY A 139 -0.19 10.55 -16.04
CA GLY A 139 0.69 11.02 -17.10
C GLY A 139 1.53 12.22 -16.67
N SER A 140 2.76 12.26 -17.14
CA SER A 140 3.72 13.34 -16.84
C SER A 140 3.23 14.73 -17.27
N LYS A 141 2.36 14.80 -18.27
CA LYS A 141 1.77 16.05 -18.76
C LYS A 141 0.47 16.43 -18.06
N ASN A 142 -0.37 15.44 -17.74
CA ASN A 142 -1.76 15.66 -17.32
C ASN A 142 -2.01 15.34 -15.84
N GLY A 143 -1.02 14.76 -15.12
CA GLY A 143 -1.25 14.25 -13.78
C GLY A 143 -2.17 13.03 -13.79
N PHE A 144 -3.02 12.89 -12.76
CA PHE A 144 -4.04 11.85 -12.74
C PHE A 144 -5.10 12.12 -13.83
N CYS A 145 -5.41 11.09 -14.61
CA CYS A 145 -6.26 11.18 -15.79
C CYS A 145 -7.09 9.89 -15.97
N PRO A 146 -8.08 9.90 -16.90
CA PRO A 146 -8.82 8.70 -17.24
C PRO A 146 -7.90 7.57 -17.72
N LEU A 147 -8.32 6.32 -17.48
CA LEU A 147 -7.55 5.13 -17.88
C LEU A 147 -7.23 5.14 -19.38
N GLY A 148 -5.98 4.87 -19.72
CA GLY A 148 -5.47 4.86 -21.09
C GLY A 148 -5.10 6.25 -21.64
N GLN A 149 -5.23 7.31 -20.87
CA GLN A 149 -4.84 8.68 -21.25
C GLN A 149 -3.57 9.17 -20.57
N GLY A 150 -2.98 8.37 -19.70
CA GLY A 150 -1.71 8.63 -19.03
C GLY A 150 -0.53 7.90 -19.66
N ASP A 151 0.52 7.76 -18.87
CA ASP A 151 1.78 7.13 -19.29
C ASP A 151 1.87 5.65 -18.88
N VAL A 152 0.81 5.07 -18.29
CA VAL A 152 0.79 3.65 -17.91
C VAL A 152 0.71 2.77 -19.17
N ASP A 153 1.70 1.88 -19.34
CA ASP A 153 1.67 0.86 -20.40
C ASP A 153 0.80 -0.32 -19.95
N TRP A 154 -0.50 -0.20 -20.19
CA TRP A 154 -1.50 -1.20 -19.77
C TRP A 154 -1.28 -2.58 -20.38
N LYS A 155 -0.65 -2.66 -21.58
CA LYS A 155 -0.31 -3.95 -22.19
C LYS A 155 0.78 -4.66 -21.40
N LYS A 156 1.81 -3.92 -20.96
CA LYS A 156 2.86 -4.47 -20.12
C LYS A 156 2.37 -4.75 -18.70
N VAL A 157 1.51 -3.87 -18.14
CA VAL A 157 0.87 -4.13 -16.84
C VAL A 157 0.12 -5.46 -16.87
N ARG A 158 -0.74 -5.67 -17.88
CA ARG A 158 -1.45 -6.92 -18.05
C ARG A 158 -0.51 -8.11 -18.18
N HIS A 159 0.52 -8.01 -19.01
CA HIS A 159 1.51 -9.07 -19.18
C HIS A 159 2.18 -9.45 -17.86
N GLU A 160 2.63 -8.48 -17.06
CA GLU A 160 3.27 -8.78 -15.76
C GLU A 160 2.29 -9.37 -14.75
N LEU A 161 1.03 -8.94 -14.74
CA LEU A 161 0.00 -9.56 -13.90
C LEU A 161 -0.25 -11.03 -14.28
N GLU A 162 -0.23 -11.35 -15.57
CA GLU A 162 -0.30 -12.74 -16.07
C GLU A 162 0.94 -13.55 -15.62
N GLN A 163 2.16 -12.96 -15.69
CA GLN A 163 3.40 -13.63 -15.28
C GLN A 163 3.45 -13.96 -13.78
N ILE A 164 2.91 -13.08 -12.92
CA ILE A 164 2.84 -13.32 -11.48
C ILE A 164 1.58 -14.11 -11.07
N GLU A 165 0.79 -14.56 -12.03
CA GLU A 165 -0.47 -15.27 -11.80
C GLU A 165 -1.43 -14.52 -10.86
N PHE A 166 -1.52 -13.19 -10.99
CA PHE A 166 -2.34 -12.37 -10.12
C PHE A 166 -3.80 -12.83 -10.09
N ARG A 167 -4.35 -13.05 -8.88
CA ARG A 167 -5.73 -13.48 -8.64
C ARG A 167 -6.49 -12.57 -7.68
N GLY A 168 -5.90 -11.40 -7.36
CA GLY A 168 -6.45 -10.46 -6.42
C GLY A 168 -7.53 -9.55 -6.99
N TRP A 169 -8.03 -8.65 -6.17
CA TRP A 169 -8.94 -7.61 -6.58
C TRP A 169 -8.19 -6.42 -7.18
N ALA A 170 -8.73 -5.86 -8.25
CA ALA A 170 -8.31 -4.61 -8.85
C ALA A 170 -9.46 -3.59 -8.71
N THR A 171 -9.25 -2.58 -7.87
CA THR A 171 -10.23 -1.53 -7.60
C THR A 171 -9.91 -0.33 -8.49
N ARG A 172 -10.91 0.19 -9.20
CA ARG A 172 -10.73 1.45 -9.92
C ARG A 172 -10.78 2.62 -8.93
N GLU A 173 -9.78 3.49 -8.98
CA GLU A 173 -9.73 4.75 -8.26
C GLU A 173 -9.58 5.91 -9.26
N GLY A 174 -10.46 6.94 -9.18
CA GLY A 174 -10.42 8.12 -10.04
C GLY A 174 -11.72 8.93 -9.97
N ASN A 175 -11.65 10.18 -10.44
CA ASN A 175 -12.75 11.13 -10.43
C ASN A 175 -13.58 11.13 -11.73
N ASP A 176 -13.35 10.23 -12.63
CA ASP A 176 -13.97 10.17 -13.95
C ASP A 176 -15.39 9.61 -13.91
N GLY A 177 -16.15 10.07 -12.90
CA GLY A 177 -17.58 9.80 -12.74
C GLY A 177 -17.86 8.33 -12.92
N GLY A 178 -18.25 7.63 -11.88
CA GLY A 178 -18.58 6.21 -12.02
C GLY A 178 -19.42 5.97 -13.26
N VAL A 179 -19.25 4.80 -13.87
CA VAL A 179 -20.14 4.32 -14.90
C VAL A 179 -21.56 4.38 -14.40
#